data_1f21660ac856280a5b32f39670b61dce
#
_entry.id   1f21660ac856280a5b32f39670b61dce
#
_cell.length_a   1.000
_cell.length_b   1.000
_cell.length_c   1.000
_cell.angle_alpha   90.00
_cell.angle_beta   90.00
_cell.angle_gamma   90.00
#
_symmetry.space_group_name_H-M   'P 1'
#
loop_
_entity.id
_entity.type
_entity.pdbx_description
1 polymer ?
#
loop_
_entity_poly.entity_id
_entity_poly.type
_entity_poly.pdbx_seq_one_letter_code
_entity_poly.pdbx_strand_id
1 'polypeptide(L)'
;SAASDVYKRQEESRSCINIWDEVNHVQTEFLEPGFTVSEEEFKGFEKHFTELVKKADVVAMSGSVPKGLDGTAYQRLVRICKEAGKKVILDTSGKLLEMGIEAKPTMIKPNIDEIRMLTGKSCDNFQDMVDAAKQIHADGVEIVAVSLGGDGSFVVCDDGIFRARVPKIDAVNTVGCGDSMIAG
;
A
#
# COMPACT_ATOMS: atom_id res chain seq x y z
N SER A 1 24.33 -4.73 2.10
CA SER A 1 23.71 -3.99 3.20
C SER A 1 23.07 -2.75 2.59
N ALA A 2 21.76 -2.72 2.50
CA ALA A 2 21.07 -1.50 2.20
C ALA A 2 21.38 -0.53 3.33
N ALA A 3 22.16 0.50 3.05
CA ALA A 3 22.30 1.61 3.96
C ALA A 3 20.94 2.29 3.99
N SER A 4 20.19 2.06 5.06
CA SER A 4 18.99 2.83 5.29
C SER A 4 19.43 4.24 5.63
N ASP A 5 19.13 5.16 4.73
CA ASP A 5 19.27 6.58 5.00
C ASP A 5 18.13 6.95 5.95
N VAL A 6 18.43 6.90 7.26
CA VAL A 6 17.41 7.05 8.29
C VAL A 6 17.22 8.53 8.59
N TYR A 7 16.02 9.04 8.37
CA TYR A 7 15.62 10.33 8.91
C TYR A 7 15.63 10.26 10.44
N LYS A 8 16.59 10.93 11.06
CA LYS A 8 16.78 10.88 12.51
C LYS A 8 15.72 11.71 13.23
N ARG A 9 14.97 11.05 14.12
CA ARG A 9 14.10 11.69 15.11
C ARG A 9 14.60 11.42 16.51
N GLN A 10 14.16 12.25 17.46
CA GLN A 10 14.48 12.08 18.89
C GLN A 10 13.54 11.07 19.58
N GLU A 11 12.39 10.77 18.98
CA GLU A 11 11.43 9.80 19.51
C GLU A 11 11.64 8.41 18.92
N GLU A 12 11.32 7.38 19.70
CA GLU A 12 11.46 5.99 19.28
C GLU A 12 10.42 5.60 18.20
N SER A 13 10.84 4.73 17.30
CA SER A 13 9.92 4.10 16.34
C SER A 13 8.92 3.23 17.08
N ARG A 14 7.68 3.18 16.60
CA ARG A 14 6.66 2.30 17.18
C ARG A 14 7.04 0.84 16.99
N SER A 15 6.68 0.02 17.97
CA SER A 15 6.72 -1.43 17.88
C SER A 15 5.33 -1.98 17.58
N CYS A 16 5.26 -3.03 16.77
CA CYS A 16 4.06 -3.78 16.51
C CYS A 16 4.33 -5.23 16.85
N ILE A 17 3.58 -5.78 17.82
CA ILE A 17 3.74 -7.16 18.28
C ILE A 17 2.58 -7.96 17.70
N ASN A 18 2.91 -9.06 17.04
CA ASN A 18 1.96 -10.03 16.54
C ASN A 18 2.11 -11.34 17.30
N ILE A 19 1.04 -11.82 17.90
CA ILE A 19 1.01 -13.07 18.65
C ILE A 19 0.11 -14.06 17.91
N TRP A 20 0.69 -15.20 17.55
CA TRP A 20 -0.03 -16.32 16.96
C TRP A 20 -0.35 -17.36 18.03
N ASP A 21 -1.64 -17.69 18.23
CA ASP A 21 -2.11 -18.78 19.07
C ASP A 21 -2.22 -20.04 18.20
N GLU A 22 -1.28 -20.95 18.36
CA GLU A 22 -1.23 -22.20 17.60
C GLU A 22 -2.39 -23.16 17.93
N VAL A 23 -3.01 -23.04 19.12
CA VAL A 23 -4.08 -23.92 19.56
C VAL A 23 -5.42 -23.54 18.95
N ASN A 24 -5.73 -22.23 18.97
CA ASN A 24 -7.00 -21.69 18.49
C ASN A 24 -6.92 -21.15 17.06
N HIS A 25 -5.73 -21.14 16.46
CA HIS A 25 -5.45 -20.54 15.14
C HIS A 25 -5.93 -19.08 15.04
N VAL A 26 -5.67 -18.29 16.10
CA VAL A 26 -6.06 -16.90 16.20
C VAL A 26 -4.83 -16.02 16.28
N GLN A 27 -4.87 -14.91 15.55
CA GLN A 27 -3.85 -13.88 15.58
C GLN A 27 -4.31 -12.69 16.40
N THR A 28 -3.44 -12.21 17.30
CA THR A 28 -3.67 -10.98 18.08
C THR A 28 -2.54 -9.99 17.79
N GLU A 29 -2.90 -8.76 17.41
CA GLU A 29 -1.95 -7.70 17.12
C GLU A 29 -2.02 -6.60 18.17
N PHE A 30 -0.86 -6.21 18.68
CA PHE A 30 -0.68 -5.03 19.54
C PHE A 30 0.06 -3.96 18.74
N LEU A 31 -0.68 -2.96 18.32
CA LEU A 31 -0.17 -1.88 17.48
C LEU A 31 0.07 -0.64 18.34
N GLU A 32 1.32 -0.30 18.59
CA GLU A 32 1.62 0.97 19.24
C GLU A 32 1.18 2.15 18.35
N PRO A 33 0.63 3.21 18.95
CA PRO A 33 0.15 4.35 18.18
C PRO A 33 1.29 5.18 17.53
N GLY A 34 2.53 4.96 17.96
CA GLY A 34 3.70 5.71 17.51
C GLY A 34 3.69 7.18 17.94
N PHE A 35 4.67 7.90 17.46
CA PHE A 35 4.87 9.33 17.74
C PHE A 35 3.97 10.23 16.86
N THR A 36 3.87 11.49 17.24
CA THR A 36 3.16 12.51 16.46
C THR A 36 4.16 13.27 15.58
N VAL A 37 3.84 13.48 14.33
CA VAL A 37 4.63 14.27 13.37
C VAL A 37 3.92 15.58 13.11
N SER A 38 4.62 16.68 13.28
CA SER A 38 4.12 18.01 12.91
C SER A 38 4.20 18.24 11.41
N GLU A 39 3.44 19.18 10.91
CA GLU A 39 3.49 19.59 9.49
C GLU A 39 4.88 20.11 9.09
N GLU A 40 5.59 20.78 10.01
CA GLU A 40 6.95 21.27 9.76
C GLU A 40 7.94 20.12 9.59
N GLU A 41 7.86 19.12 10.46
CA GLU A 41 8.69 17.90 10.36
C GLU A 41 8.38 17.14 9.07
N PHE A 42 7.10 17.04 8.69
CA PHE A 42 6.72 16.38 7.45
C PHE A 42 7.25 17.12 6.22
N LYS A 43 7.21 18.45 6.20
CA LYS A 43 7.87 19.25 5.14
C LYS A 43 9.39 19.02 5.09
N GLY A 44 10.03 18.88 6.23
CA GLY A 44 11.44 18.51 6.32
C GLY A 44 11.70 17.14 5.71
N PHE A 45 10.83 16.16 6.01
CA PHE A 45 10.87 14.83 5.41
C PHE A 45 10.65 14.88 3.89
N GLU A 46 9.65 15.62 3.39
CA GLU A 46 9.38 15.76 1.96
C GLU A 46 10.59 16.31 1.19
N LYS A 47 11.29 17.29 1.76
CA LYS A 47 12.52 17.82 1.17
C LYS A 47 13.60 16.74 1.06
N HIS A 48 13.83 15.97 2.11
CA HIS A 48 14.79 14.87 2.09
C HIS A 48 14.34 13.76 1.12
N PHE A 49 13.08 13.38 1.15
CA PHE A 49 12.47 12.40 0.27
C PHE A 49 12.64 12.78 -1.21
N THR A 50 12.46 14.06 -1.56
CA THR A 50 12.67 14.57 -2.92
C THR A 50 14.09 14.29 -3.42
N GLU A 51 15.10 14.42 -2.56
CA GLU A 51 16.49 14.12 -2.95
C GLU A 51 16.74 12.61 -3.11
N LEU A 52 16.08 11.78 -2.29
CA LEU A 52 16.17 10.32 -2.41
C LEU A 52 15.47 9.80 -3.67
N VAL A 53 14.29 10.33 -3.98
CA VAL A 53 13.51 9.96 -5.18
C VAL A 53 14.31 10.14 -6.46
N LYS A 54 15.16 11.16 -6.56
CA LYS A 54 16.01 11.37 -7.74
C LYS A 54 16.92 10.18 -8.04
N LYS A 55 17.33 9.45 -7.00
CA LYS A 55 18.26 8.30 -7.08
C LYS A 55 17.55 6.95 -7.26
N ALA A 56 16.23 6.92 -7.13
CA ALA A 56 15.43 5.69 -7.23
C ALA A 56 14.90 5.51 -8.65
N ASP A 57 14.68 4.27 -9.06
CA ASP A 57 13.94 3.93 -10.27
C ASP A 57 12.46 3.70 -9.97
N VAL A 58 12.19 3.09 -8.82
CA VAL A 58 10.85 2.80 -8.30
C VAL A 58 10.79 3.18 -6.83
N VAL A 59 9.68 3.73 -6.39
CA VAL A 59 9.42 4.06 -5.00
C VAL A 59 8.22 3.26 -4.52
N ALA A 60 8.39 2.43 -3.49
CA ALA A 60 7.30 1.73 -2.82
C ALA A 60 6.96 2.42 -1.50
N MET A 61 5.68 2.66 -1.28
CA MET A 61 5.14 3.23 -0.04
C MET A 61 4.12 2.25 0.52
N SER A 62 4.33 1.78 1.74
CA SER A 62 3.45 0.79 2.37
C SER A 62 3.10 1.16 3.80
N GLY A 63 1.92 0.74 4.25
CA GLY A 63 1.45 0.84 5.63
C GLY A 63 0.74 2.15 5.96
N SER A 64 0.71 2.47 7.26
CA SER A 64 0.08 3.67 7.81
C SER A 64 1.09 4.79 8.00
N VAL A 65 0.58 6.01 8.17
CA VAL A 65 1.39 7.19 8.49
C VAL A 65 1.37 7.47 10.00
N PRO A 66 2.37 8.20 10.54
CA PRO A 66 2.38 8.64 11.93
C PRO A 66 1.19 9.54 12.29
N LYS A 67 0.88 9.64 13.58
CA LYS A 67 -0.08 10.62 14.08
C LYS A 67 0.32 12.05 13.68
N GLY A 68 -0.67 12.92 13.54
CA GLY A 68 -0.46 14.32 13.14
C GLY A 68 -0.44 14.53 11.63
N LEU A 69 -0.32 13.46 10.84
CA LEU A 69 -0.49 13.48 9.39
C LEU A 69 -1.90 13.00 9.03
N ASP A 70 -2.46 13.57 7.99
CA ASP A 70 -3.78 13.24 7.48
C ASP A 70 -3.72 12.34 6.23
N GLY A 71 -4.89 12.08 5.62
CA GLY A 71 -5.01 11.27 4.41
C GLY A 71 -4.21 11.80 3.22
N THR A 72 -3.77 13.08 3.23
CA THR A 72 -3.03 13.69 2.11
C THR A 72 -1.55 13.32 2.10
N ALA A 73 -1.02 12.72 3.17
CA ALA A 73 0.41 12.45 3.29
C ALA A 73 0.95 11.63 2.09
N TYR A 74 0.33 10.50 1.78
CA TYR A 74 0.73 9.71 0.62
C TYR A 74 0.45 10.40 -0.71
N GLN A 75 -0.67 11.14 -0.82
CA GLN A 75 -0.95 11.94 -2.02
C GLN A 75 0.18 12.90 -2.33
N ARG A 76 0.73 13.59 -1.31
CA ARG A 76 1.86 14.52 -1.44
C ARG A 76 3.13 13.80 -1.89
N LEU A 77 3.45 12.67 -1.27
CA LEU A 77 4.63 11.88 -1.61
C LEU A 77 4.54 11.27 -3.02
N VAL A 78 3.37 10.77 -3.41
CA VAL A 78 3.13 10.27 -4.78
C VAL A 78 3.35 11.39 -5.81
N ARG A 79 2.86 12.61 -5.55
CA ARG A 79 3.09 13.76 -6.44
C ARG A 79 4.57 14.05 -6.62
N ILE A 80 5.36 14.07 -5.54
CA ILE A 80 6.82 14.27 -5.61
C ILE A 80 7.47 13.24 -6.53
N CYS A 81 7.09 11.98 -6.43
CA CYS A 81 7.62 10.91 -7.28
C CYS A 81 7.20 11.10 -8.75
N LYS A 82 5.93 11.41 -9.00
CA LYS A 82 5.42 11.63 -10.35
C LYS A 82 6.07 12.85 -11.02
N GLU A 83 6.28 13.94 -10.29
CA GLU A 83 7.00 15.14 -10.77
C GLU A 83 8.45 14.82 -11.11
N ALA A 84 9.08 13.90 -10.39
CA ALA A 84 10.42 13.38 -10.69
C ALA A 84 10.45 12.31 -11.81
N GLY A 85 9.30 11.96 -12.40
CA GLY A 85 9.18 10.94 -13.45
C GLY A 85 9.43 9.52 -12.96
N LYS A 86 9.20 9.23 -11.67
CA LYS A 86 9.47 7.94 -11.05
C LYS A 86 8.21 7.08 -10.94
N LYS A 87 8.39 5.76 -11.03
CA LYS A 87 7.31 4.79 -10.78
C LYS A 87 7.03 4.71 -9.29
N VAL A 88 5.73 4.63 -8.94
CA VAL A 88 5.29 4.61 -7.54
C VAL A 88 4.35 3.45 -7.31
N ILE A 89 4.66 2.64 -6.31
CA ILE A 89 3.79 1.59 -5.79
C ILE A 89 3.22 2.08 -4.46
N LEU A 90 1.90 2.10 -4.33
CA LEU A 90 1.21 2.50 -3.10
C LEU A 90 0.41 1.33 -2.54
N ASP A 91 0.77 0.87 -1.34
CA ASP A 91 0.10 -0.19 -0.59
C ASP A 91 -0.33 0.31 0.78
N THR A 92 -1.49 0.85 0.87
CA THR A 92 -2.08 1.39 2.10
C THR A 92 -3.60 1.20 2.08
N SER A 93 -4.28 1.58 3.13
CA SER A 93 -5.71 1.34 3.30
C SER A 93 -6.50 2.61 3.68
N GLY A 94 -7.82 2.51 3.61
CA GLY A 94 -8.74 3.53 4.09
C GLY A 94 -8.53 4.90 3.41
N LYS A 95 -8.59 5.95 4.20
CA LYS A 95 -8.48 7.34 3.71
C LYS A 95 -7.13 7.64 3.04
N LEU A 96 -6.05 7.00 3.48
CA LEU A 96 -4.73 7.16 2.88
C LEU A 96 -4.70 6.63 1.45
N LEU A 97 -5.34 5.49 1.20
CA LEU A 97 -5.46 4.91 -0.14
C LEU A 97 -6.37 5.76 -1.02
N GLU A 98 -7.55 6.13 -0.52
CA GLU A 98 -8.52 6.97 -1.24
C GLU A 98 -7.88 8.27 -1.75
N MET A 99 -7.20 9.01 -0.87
CA MET A 99 -6.54 10.26 -1.24
C MET A 99 -5.24 10.04 -2.03
N GLY A 100 -4.52 8.95 -1.76
CA GLY A 100 -3.29 8.62 -2.47
C GLY A 100 -3.53 8.31 -3.94
N ILE A 101 -4.65 7.66 -4.27
CA ILE A 101 -5.04 7.32 -5.66
C ILE A 101 -5.29 8.59 -6.50
N GLU A 102 -5.75 9.69 -5.90
CA GLU A 102 -5.95 10.95 -6.62
C GLU A 102 -4.66 11.49 -7.24
N ALA A 103 -3.49 11.15 -6.67
CA ALA A 103 -2.19 11.48 -7.24
C ALA A 103 -1.73 10.51 -8.35
N LYS A 104 -2.55 9.51 -8.69
CA LYS A 104 -2.33 8.53 -9.76
C LYS A 104 -1.00 7.81 -9.64
N PRO A 105 -0.79 7.00 -8.58
CA PRO A 105 0.39 6.16 -8.47
C PRO A 105 0.46 5.20 -9.66
N THR A 106 1.65 4.70 -9.98
CA THR A 106 1.83 3.72 -11.06
C THR A 106 1.11 2.41 -10.73
N MET A 107 1.19 1.96 -9.48
CA MET A 107 0.57 0.71 -9.04
C MET A 107 -0.06 0.86 -7.66
N ILE A 108 -1.21 0.21 -7.48
CA ILE A 108 -1.81 -0.05 -6.16
C ILE A 108 -2.07 -1.54 -6.00
N LYS A 109 -2.14 -1.99 -4.72
CA LYS A 109 -2.45 -3.39 -4.40
C LYS A 109 -3.61 -3.49 -3.39
N PRO A 110 -4.83 -3.15 -3.77
CA PRO A 110 -5.98 -3.28 -2.90
C PRO A 110 -6.40 -4.75 -2.71
N ASN A 111 -7.03 -5.03 -1.57
CA ASN A 111 -7.85 -6.21 -1.39
C ASN A 111 -9.31 -5.93 -1.81
N ILE A 112 -10.19 -6.95 -1.70
CA ILE A 112 -11.60 -6.83 -2.12
C ILE A 112 -12.34 -5.76 -1.32
N ASP A 113 -12.10 -5.66 0.00
CA ASP A 113 -12.81 -4.72 0.85
C ASP A 113 -12.38 -3.28 0.55
N GLU A 114 -11.12 -3.08 0.25
CA GLU A 114 -10.59 -1.79 -0.20
C GLU A 114 -11.16 -1.37 -1.57
N ILE A 115 -11.30 -2.30 -2.52
CA ILE A 115 -11.96 -2.02 -3.80
C ILE A 115 -13.44 -1.64 -3.59
N ARG A 116 -14.15 -2.37 -2.74
CA ARG A 116 -15.54 -2.02 -2.39
C ARG A 116 -15.64 -0.60 -1.84
N MET A 117 -14.74 -0.26 -0.92
CA MET A 117 -14.69 1.07 -0.31
C MET A 117 -14.40 2.17 -1.33
N LEU A 118 -13.43 1.94 -2.22
CA LEU A 118 -13.00 2.92 -3.23
C LEU A 118 -14.06 3.16 -4.31
N THR A 119 -14.79 2.13 -4.71
CA THR A 119 -15.69 2.19 -5.87
C THR A 119 -17.17 2.23 -5.51
N GLY A 120 -17.52 1.91 -4.26
CA GLY A 120 -18.90 1.75 -3.82
C GLY A 120 -19.62 0.53 -4.41
N LYS A 121 -18.90 -0.36 -5.10
CA LYS A 121 -19.47 -1.56 -5.73
C LYS A 121 -19.46 -2.75 -4.77
N SER A 122 -20.43 -3.65 -4.87
CA SER A 122 -20.56 -4.82 -4.00
C SER A 122 -19.45 -5.85 -4.18
N CYS A 123 -18.94 -6.02 -5.41
CA CYS A 123 -17.90 -7.00 -5.77
C CYS A 123 -18.26 -8.43 -5.36
N ASP A 124 -19.50 -8.85 -5.65
CA ASP A 124 -20.06 -10.14 -5.22
C ASP A 124 -19.54 -11.31 -6.06
N ASN A 125 -19.09 -11.04 -7.27
CA ASN A 125 -18.50 -12.02 -8.15
C ASN A 125 -17.22 -11.49 -8.81
N PHE A 126 -16.49 -12.37 -9.48
CA PHE A 126 -15.20 -12.00 -10.10
C PHE A 126 -15.34 -10.90 -11.15
N GLN A 127 -16.42 -10.88 -11.93
CA GLN A 127 -16.62 -9.86 -12.95
C GLN A 127 -16.83 -8.47 -12.32
N ASP A 128 -17.59 -8.38 -11.25
CA ASP A 128 -17.79 -7.11 -10.51
C ASP A 128 -16.46 -6.57 -9.96
N MET A 129 -15.60 -7.45 -9.44
CA MET A 129 -14.26 -7.06 -8.96
C MET A 129 -13.38 -6.51 -10.10
N VAL A 130 -13.42 -7.18 -11.25
CA VAL A 130 -12.71 -6.75 -12.46
C VAL A 130 -13.22 -5.40 -12.92
N ASP A 131 -14.54 -5.19 -12.96
CA ASP A 131 -15.13 -3.94 -13.42
C ASP A 131 -14.86 -2.78 -12.43
N ALA A 132 -14.74 -3.08 -11.15
CA ALA A 132 -14.30 -2.12 -10.15
C ALA A 132 -12.81 -1.74 -10.32
N ALA A 133 -11.94 -2.72 -10.53
CA ALA A 133 -10.52 -2.48 -10.77
C ALA A 133 -10.28 -1.73 -12.11
N LYS A 134 -11.05 -2.03 -13.15
CA LYS A 134 -11.02 -1.28 -14.41
C LYS A 134 -11.41 0.18 -14.26
N GLN A 135 -12.35 0.50 -13.38
CA GLN A 135 -12.70 1.88 -13.10
C GLN A 135 -11.50 2.62 -12.50
N ILE A 136 -10.85 2.04 -11.49
CA ILE A 136 -9.66 2.64 -10.86
C ILE A 136 -8.53 2.82 -11.90
N HIS A 137 -8.34 1.83 -12.77
CA HIS A 137 -7.37 1.92 -13.84
C HIS A 137 -7.71 3.06 -14.83
N ALA A 138 -8.95 3.17 -15.24
CA ALA A 138 -9.43 4.25 -16.12
C ALA A 138 -9.29 5.64 -15.48
N ASP A 139 -9.37 5.74 -14.15
CA ASP A 139 -9.15 6.97 -13.40
C ASP A 139 -7.66 7.37 -13.32
N GLY A 140 -6.76 6.54 -13.84
CA GLY A 140 -5.36 6.87 -14.12
C GLY A 140 -4.32 6.14 -13.29
N VAL A 141 -4.67 5.04 -12.63
CA VAL A 141 -3.71 4.11 -12.03
C VAL A 141 -3.28 3.09 -13.09
N GLU A 142 -2.00 3.03 -13.43
CA GLU A 142 -1.49 2.20 -14.54
C GLU A 142 -1.66 0.69 -14.27
N ILE A 143 -1.48 0.25 -13.01
CA ILE A 143 -1.54 -1.15 -12.60
C ILE A 143 -2.38 -1.28 -11.33
N VAL A 144 -3.49 -2.03 -11.41
CA VAL A 144 -4.33 -2.37 -10.26
C VAL A 144 -4.19 -3.86 -9.98
N ALA A 145 -3.41 -4.22 -8.95
CA ALA A 145 -3.16 -5.60 -8.55
C ALA A 145 -4.04 -5.96 -7.35
N VAL A 146 -5.07 -6.76 -7.58
CA VAL A 146 -6.06 -7.10 -6.55
C VAL A 146 -5.72 -8.42 -5.88
N SER A 147 -5.56 -8.40 -4.56
CA SER A 147 -5.34 -9.61 -3.77
C SER A 147 -6.67 -10.27 -3.37
N LEU A 148 -6.75 -11.60 -3.55
CA LEU A 148 -7.93 -12.43 -3.27
C LEU A 148 -7.66 -13.46 -2.15
N GLY A 149 -6.62 -13.25 -1.35
CA GLY A 149 -6.21 -14.18 -0.33
C GLY A 149 -5.87 -15.56 -0.90
N GLY A 150 -6.49 -16.62 -0.39
CA GLY A 150 -6.29 -18.00 -0.85
C GLY A 150 -6.74 -18.27 -2.30
N ASP A 151 -7.52 -17.38 -2.91
CA ASP A 151 -7.96 -17.48 -4.31
C ASP A 151 -6.97 -16.85 -5.31
N GLY A 152 -5.85 -16.34 -4.80
CA GLY A 152 -4.78 -15.76 -5.60
C GLY A 152 -4.90 -14.25 -5.80
N SER A 153 -4.76 -13.80 -7.02
CA SER A 153 -4.82 -12.38 -7.36
C SER A 153 -5.20 -12.18 -8.82
N PHE A 154 -5.55 -10.94 -9.17
CA PHE A 154 -5.61 -10.53 -10.56
C PHE A 154 -5.05 -9.11 -10.71
N VAL A 155 -4.64 -8.79 -11.93
CA VAL A 155 -4.08 -7.49 -12.29
C VAL A 155 -4.87 -6.93 -13.45
N VAL A 156 -5.18 -5.64 -13.40
CA VAL A 156 -5.71 -4.86 -14.52
C VAL A 156 -4.66 -3.81 -14.90
N CYS A 157 -4.29 -3.77 -16.15
CA CYS A 157 -3.37 -2.80 -16.74
C CYS A 157 -3.68 -2.61 -18.23
N ASP A 158 -2.93 -1.77 -18.94
CA ASP A 158 -3.10 -1.50 -20.37
C ASP A 158 -2.98 -2.76 -21.24
N ASP A 159 -2.13 -3.72 -20.85
CA ASP A 159 -1.92 -4.98 -21.58
C ASP A 159 -3.07 -5.97 -21.39
N GLY A 160 -4.01 -5.72 -20.46
CA GLY A 160 -5.19 -6.53 -20.24
C GLY A 160 -5.42 -6.92 -18.78
N ILE A 161 -6.07 -8.08 -18.60
CA ILE A 161 -6.41 -8.65 -17.30
C ILE A 161 -5.71 -9.97 -17.14
N PHE A 162 -4.91 -10.08 -16.08
CA PHE A 162 -4.15 -11.28 -15.76
C PHE A 162 -4.62 -11.84 -14.42
N ARG A 163 -4.83 -13.15 -14.34
CA ARG A 163 -5.21 -13.82 -13.09
C ARG A 163 -4.12 -14.82 -12.70
N ALA A 164 -3.64 -14.69 -11.46
CA ALA A 164 -2.76 -15.66 -10.83
C ALA A 164 -3.56 -16.50 -9.84
N ARG A 165 -3.41 -17.83 -9.90
CA ARG A 165 -3.93 -18.77 -8.91
C ARG A 165 -2.79 -19.26 -8.05
N VAL A 166 -3.02 -19.36 -6.76
CA VAL A 166 -2.04 -19.95 -5.83
C VAL A 166 -2.34 -21.43 -5.63
N PRO A 167 -1.32 -22.27 -5.42
CA PRO A 167 -1.54 -23.65 -5.00
C PRO A 167 -2.22 -23.68 -3.63
N LYS A 168 -3.04 -24.69 -3.39
CA LYS A 168 -3.62 -24.90 -2.04
C LYS A 168 -2.48 -25.30 -1.11
N ILE A 169 -2.27 -24.50 -0.08
CA ILE A 169 -1.32 -24.73 1.01
C ILE A 169 -2.03 -24.54 2.34
N ASP A 170 -1.61 -25.28 3.35
CA ASP A 170 -2.03 -25.00 4.72
C ASP A 170 -1.18 -23.85 5.25
N ALA A 171 -1.76 -22.64 5.22
CA ALA A 171 -1.07 -21.45 5.67
C ALA A 171 -0.98 -21.44 7.19
N VAL A 172 0.24 -21.42 7.71
CA VAL A 172 0.52 -21.32 9.16
C VAL A 172 0.39 -19.86 9.62
N ASN A 173 0.89 -18.94 8.82
CA ASN A 173 0.84 -17.50 9.11
C ASN A 173 0.78 -16.73 7.79
N THR A 174 -0.11 -15.73 7.70
CA THR A 174 -0.30 -14.90 6.51
C THR A 174 0.27 -13.48 6.64
N VAL A 175 0.95 -13.18 7.77
CA VAL A 175 1.61 -11.87 7.98
C VAL A 175 2.69 -11.65 6.92
N GLY A 176 2.69 -10.47 6.33
CA GLY A 176 3.66 -10.09 5.30
C GLY A 176 3.39 -10.66 3.90
N CYS A 177 2.33 -11.46 3.68
CA CYS A 177 1.98 -11.93 2.34
C CYS A 177 1.71 -10.78 1.36
N GLY A 178 1.07 -9.71 1.84
CA GLY A 178 0.83 -8.49 1.06
C GLY A 178 2.12 -7.81 0.63
N ASP A 179 3.04 -7.62 1.59
CA ASP A 179 4.35 -7.00 1.34
C ASP A 179 5.20 -7.85 0.40
N SER A 180 5.14 -9.18 0.56
CA SER A 180 5.86 -10.13 -0.32
C SER A 180 5.34 -10.06 -1.76
N MET A 181 4.05 -9.84 -1.96
CA MET A 181 3.46 -9.67 -3.29
C MET A 181 3.94 -8.39 -3.99
N ILE A 182 4.26 -7.35 -3.22
CA ILE A 182 4.81 -6.11 -3.78
C ILE A 182 6.29 -6.25 -4.11
N ALA A 183 7.02 -7.04 -3.32
CA ALA A 183 8.45 -7.25 -3.50
C ALA A 183 8.80 -8.14 -4.70
N GLY A 184 7.87 -8.97 -5.18
CA GLY A 184 8.04 -9.90 -6.31
C GLY A 184 7.52 -9.35 -7.60
#